data_15852204cc2785160a438c30cbd79d1e
#
_entry.id   15852204cc2785160a438c30cbd79d1e
#
_cell.length_a   1.000
_cell.length_b   1.000
_cell.length_c   1.000
_cell.angle_alpha   90.00
_cell.angle_beta   90.00
_cell.angle_gamma   90.00
#
_symmetry.space_group_name_H-M   'P 1'
#
loop_
_entity.id
_entity.type
_entity.pdbx_description
1 polymer ?
#
loop_
_entity_poly.entity_id
_entity_poly.type
_entity_poly.pdbx_seq_one_letter_code
_entity_poly.pdbx_strand_id
1 'polypeptide(L)'
;GFSQQYRFAVADAAPDNFKAKAISLVLAASVVGAVIGPETAKVTRNLFVDVEFAGSMLALIGICLASGLIVTFIDIPKLSRDEYADKGRPLGEIMRQPTFIVAFIAAAIGYVAMNLLMTATPIAMRFGGDFTFNDTAWVIEWHVVGMFAPGFFTGHLINRFGHIKVIVSGGLLLLLAIITALSGITLSH
;
A
#
# COMPACT_ATOMS: atom_id res chain seq x y z
N GLY A 1 -1.43 8.38 -2.75
CA GLY A 1 -2.64 9.12 -2.45
C GLY A 1 -2.75 9.48 -0.98
N PHE A 2 -3.83 10.15 -0.59
CA PHE A 2 -4.09 10.64 0.78
C PHE A 2 -4.01 9.55 1.85
N SER A 3 -4.37 8.31 1.55
CA SER A 3 -4.32 7.18 2.50
C SER A 3 -2.92 6.93 3.10
N GLN A 4 -1.87 7.30 2.40
CA GLN A 4 -0.50 7.22 2.91
C GLN A 4 -0.24 8.21 4.06
N GLN A 5 -1.00 9.31 4.12
CA GLN A 5 -0.84 10.35 5.14
C GLN A 5 -1.40 9.94 6.50
N TYR A 6 -2.35 8.99 6.55
CA TYR A 6 -2.91 8.54 7.82
C TYR A 6 -1.87 7.98 8.79
N ARG A 7 -0.79 7.37 8.29
CA ARG A 7 0.31 6.87 9.13
C ARG A 7 1.03 8.01 9.86
N PHE A 8 1.23 9.12 9.18
CA PHE A 8 1.89 10.30 9.75
C PHE A 8 0.94 11.02 10.70
N ALA A 9 -0.30 11.26 10.28
CA ALA A 9 -1.32 11.89 11.12
C ALA A 9 -1.54 11.12 12.44
N VAL A 10 -1.57 9.79 12.40
CA VAL A 10 -1.70 8.96 13.61
C VAL A 10 -0.43 9.01 14.46
N ALA A 11 0.75 9.06 13.85
CA ALA A 11 2.01 9.21 14.59
C ALA A 11 2.10 10.57 15.28
N ASP A 12 1.59 11.63 14.65
CA ASP A 12 1.59 12.99 15.22
C ASP A 12 0.54 13.14 16.34
N ALA A 13 -0.62 12.48 16.20
CA ALA A 13 -1.68 12.52 17.19
C ALA A 13 -1.45 11.59 18.40
N ALA A 14 -0.60 10.57 18.26
CA ALA A 14 -0.38 9.57 19.31
C ALA A 14 0.69 10.01 20.31
N PRO A 15 0.53 9.71 21.62
CA PRO A 15 1.59 9.89 22.62
C PRO A 15 2.84 9.10 22.23
N ASP A 16 4.03 9.59 22.62
CA ASP A 16 5.31 9.00 22.23
C ASP A 16 5.44 7.50 22.52
N ASN A 17 4.91 7.06 23.66
CA ASN A 17 4.90 5.66 24.08
C ASN A 17 3.95 4.78 23.24
N PHE A 18 3.03 5.38 22.46
CA PHE A 18 2.03 4.67 21.66
C PHE A 18 2.22 4.80 20.16
N LYS A 19 3.09 5.70 19.69
CA LYS A 19 3.32 5.97 18.24
C LYS A 19 3.57 4.70 17.42
N ALA A 20 4.47 3.84 17.88
CA ALA A 20 4.79 2.60 17.18
C ALA A 20 3.57 1.66 17.07
N LYS A 21 2.79 1.55 18.13
CA LYS A 21 1.55 0.77 18.15
C LYS A 21 0.49 1.36 17.21
N ALA A 22 0.33 2.66 17.22
CA ALA A 22 -0.62 3.38 16.38
C ALA A 22 -0.32 3.16 14.88
N ILE A 23 0.95 3.27 14.48
CA ILE A 23 1.39 2.97 13.10
C ILE A 23 1.10 1.50 12.75
N SER A 24 1.39 0.56 13.66
CA SER A 24 1.11 -0.86 13.44
C SER A 24 -0.38 -1.15 13.27
N LEU A 25 -1.26 -0.46 14.00
CA LEU A 25 -2.72 -0.59 13.83
C LEU A 25 -3.20 -0.08 12.47
N VAL A 26 -2.63 1.03 11.96
CA VAL A 26 -2.95 1.52 10.60
C VAL A 26 -2.50 0.53 9.54
N LEU A 27 -1.34 -0.11 9.72
CA LEU A 27 -0.88 -1.17 8.82
C LEU A 27 -1.80 -2.40 8.88
N ALA A 28 -2.24 -2.80 10.08
CA ALA A 28 -3.20 -3.89 10.25
C ALA A 28 -4.54 -3.59 9.55
N ALA A 29 -5.05 -2.37 9.69
CA ALA A 29 -6.25 -1.92 8.98
C ALA A 29 -6.08 -1.99 7.46
N SER A 30 -4.86 -1.73 6.94
CA SER A 30 -4.57 -1.86 5.52
C SER A 30 -4.64 -3.31 5.03
N VAL A 31 -4.21 -4.28 5.85
CA VAL A 31 -4.36 -5.72 5.54
C VAL A 31 -5.83 -6.13 5.51
N VAL A 32 -6.62 -5.65 6.48
CA VAL A 32 -8.09 -5.89 6.49
C VAL A 32 -8.73 -5.29 5.24
N GLY A 33 -8.35 -4.08 4.86
CA GLY A 33 -8.83 -3.43 3.62
C GLY A 33 -8.43 -4.19 2.36
N ALA A 34 -7.27 -4.86 2.36
CA ALA A 34 -6.79 -5.68 1.25
C ALA A 34 -7.72 -6.87 0.95
N VAL A 35 -8.35 -7.42 1.97
CA VAL A 35 -9.32 -8.51 1.84
C VAL A 35 -10.72 -7.97 1.54
N ILE A 36 -11.19 -6.99 2.31
CA ILE A 36 -12.55 -6.44 2.18
C ILE A 36 -12.78 -5.83 0.78
N GLY A 37 -11.77 -5.16 0.20
CA GLY A 37 -11.90 -4.53 -1.11
C GLY A 37 -12.30 -5.51 -2.23
N PRO A 38 -11.45 -6.50 -2.54
CA PRO A 38 -11.75 -7.51 -3.56
C PRO A 38 -13.03 -8.31 -3.24
N GLU A 39 -13.27 -8.70 -1.99
CA GLU A 39 -14.48 -9.42 -1.60
C GLU A 39 -15.74 -8.58 -1.84
N THR A 40 -15.71 -7.29 -1.52
CA THR A 40 -16.81 -6.38 -1.85
C THR A 40 -17.06 -6.34 -3.35
N ALA A 41 -15.99 -6.27 -4.17
CA ALA A 41 -16.12 -6.26 -5.62
C ALA A 41 -16.71 -7.58 -6.14
N LYS A 42 -16.31 -8.74 -5.62
CA LYS A 42 -16.86 -10.05 -6.00
C LYS A 42 -18.37 -10.14 -5.74
N VAL A 43 -18.82 -9.70 -4.56
CA VAL A 43 -20.23 -9.78 -4.16
C VAL A 43 -21.11 -8.79 -4.92
N THR A 44 -20.60 -7.59 -5.19
CA THR A 44 -21.41 -6.48 -5.76
C THR A 44 -21.28 -6.34 -7.26
N ARG A 45 -20.36 -7.06 -7.91
CA ARG A 45 -20.07 -6.99 -9.34
C ARG A 45 -21.32 -7.15 -10.23
N ASN A 46 -22.15 -8.14 -9.92
CA ASN A 46 -23.32 -8.53 -10.71
C ASN A 46 -24.64 -8.05 -10.07
N LEU A 47 -24.60 -7.03 -9.20
CA LEU A 47 -25.80 -6.52 -8.54
C LEU A 47 -26.81 -5.90 -9.54
N PHE A 48 -26.32 -5.38 -10.63
CA PHE A 48 -27.11 -4.85 -11.74
C PHE A 48 -26.88 -5.71 -12.98
N VAL A 49 -27.98 -6.20 -13.59
CA VAL A 49 -27.95 -7.15 -14.71
C VAL A 49 -27.36 -6.53 -15.97
N ASP A 50 -27.66 -5.25 -16.21
CA ASP A 50 -27.29 -4.57 -17.46
C ASP A 50 -25.90 -3.94 -17.47
N VAL A 51 -25.32 -3.70 -16.29
CA VAL A 51 -24.02 -3.00 -16.16
C VAL A 51 -23.14 -3.70 -15.15
N GLU A 52 -22.21 -4.51 -15.65
CA GLU A 52 -21.20 -5.17 -14.82
C GLU A 52 -20.38 -4.14 -14.03
N PHE A 53 -20.09 -4.42 -12.77
CA PHE A 53 -19.37 -3.56 -11.82
C PHE A 53 -20.12 -2.28 -11.36
N ALA A 54 -21.33 -1.97 -11.83
CA ALA A 54 -22.06 -0.80 -11.33
C ALA A 54 -22.30 -0.90 -9.81
N GLY A 55 -22.65 -2.09 -9.32
CA GLY A 55 -22.78 -2.35 -7.89
C GLY A 55 -21.47 -2.13 -7.11
N SER A 56 -20.34 -2.53 -7.68
CA SER A 56 -19.03 -2.31 -7.06
C SER A 56 -18.68 -0.83 -6.98
N MET A 57 -19.02 -0.04 -7.99
CA MET A 57 -18.83 1.41 -7.97
C MET A 57 -19.71 2.08 -6.91
N LEU A 58 -20.96 1.66 -6.76
CA LEU A 58 -21.84 2.16 -5.69
C LEU A 58 -21.32 1.78 -4.30
N ALA A 59 -20.86 0.55 -4.12
CA ALA A 59 -20.23 0.13 -2.87
C ALA A 59 -18.99 0.98 -2.54
N LEU A 60 -18.15 1.26 -3.54
CA LEU A 60 -16.99 2.13 -3.40
C LEU A 60 -17.37 3.56 -2.99
N ILE A 61 -18.42 4.13 -3.60
CA ILE A 61 -18.97 5.43 -3.21
C ILE A 61 -19.40 5.40 -1.73
N GLY A 62 -20.14 4.37 -1.32
CA GLY A 62 -20.55 4.20 0.07
C GLY A 62 -19.39 4.14 1.05
N ILE A 63 -18.34 3.37 0.71
CA ILE A 63 -17.11 3.28 1.52
C ILE A 63 -16.38 4.63 1.59
N CYS A 64 -16.31 5.36 0.47
CA CYS A 64 -15.68 6.69 0.44
C CYS A 64 -16.46 7.71 1.28
N LEU A 65 -17.77 7.70 1.23
CA LEU A 65 -18.63 8.58 2.03
C LEU A 65 -18.50 8.25 3.52
N ALA A 66 -18.53 6.96 3.88
CA ALA A 66 -18.31 6.51 5.26
C ALA A 66 -16.91 6.92 5.78
N SER A 67 -15.87 6.72 4.96
CA SER A 67 -14.51 7.16 5.29
C SER A 67 -14.44 8.67 5.47
N GLY A 68 -15.05 9.45 4.56
CA GLY A 68 -15.13 10.91 4.67
C GLY A 68 -15.83 11.35 5.96
N LEU A 69 -16.94 10.70 6.31
CA LEU A 69 -17.65 10.99 7.55
C LEU A 69 -16.79 10.67 8.79
N ILE A 70 -16.11 9.52 8.82
CA ILE A 70 -15.23 9.16 9.93
C ILE A 70 -14.10 10.19 10.12
N VAL A 71 -13.52 10.66 9.02
CA VAL A 71 -12.44 11.66 9.06
C VAL A 71 -12.89 12.98 9.70
N THR A 72 -14.18 13.36 9.61
CA THR A 72 -14.69 14.56 10.26
C THR A 72 -14.66 14.50 11.79
N PHE A 73 -14.57 13.31 12.36
CA PHE A 73 -14.48 13.12 13.82
C PHE A 73 -13.01 13.09 14.32
N ILE A 74 -12.03 13.17 13.44
CA ILE A 74 -10.62 13.17 13.81
C ILE A 74 -10.21 14.60 14.13
N ASP A 75 -9.80 14.83 15.38
CA ASP A 75 -9.13 16.06 15.78
C ASP A 75 -7.62 15.87 15.72
N ILE A 76 -6.99 16.49 14.73
CA ILE A 76 -5.53 16.46 14.56
C ILE A 76 -4.95 17.73 15.16
N PRO A 77 -4.02 17.63 16.12
CA PRO A 77 -3.35 18.78 16.69
C PRO A 77 -2.75 19.64 15.59
N LYS A 78 -3.06 20.93 15.59
CA LYS A 78 -2.43 21.88 14.66
C LYS A 78 -1.00 22.12 15.11
N LEU A 79 -0.08 22.13 14.15
CA LEU A 79 1.30 22.53 14.39
C LEU A 79 1.34 23.89 15.10
N SER A 80 2.18 24.03 16.11
CA SER A 80 2.38 25.29 16.82
C SER A 80 2.98 26.34 15.87
N ARG A 81 2.78 27.62 16.19
CA ARG A 81 3.34 28.72 15.39
C ARG A 81 4.87 28.66 15.32
N ASP A 82 5.51 28.16 16.36
CA ASP A 82 6.97 28.04 16.45
C ASP A 82 7.50 26.92 15.56
N GLU A 83 6.78 25.80 15.45
CA GLU A 83 7.09 24.71 14.51
C GLU A 83 6.91 25.14 13.04
N TYR A 84 5.97 26.06 12.75
CA TYR A 84 5.82 26.67 11.44
C TYR A 84 6.94 27.69 11.14
N ALA A 85 7.49 28.33 12.14
CA ALA A 85 8.57 29.32 12.00
C ALA A 85 9.93 28.68 11.74
N ASP A 86 10.12 27.42 12.15
CA ASP A 86 11.30 26.64 11.80
C ASP A 86 11.24 26.27 10.32
N LYS A 87 11.92 27.09 9.49
CA LYS A 87 11.92 26.95 8.02
C LYS A 87 12.54 25.64 7.51
N GLY A 88 13.03 24.78 8.41
CA GLY A 88 13.69 23.56 8.04
C GLY A 88 14.87 23.76 7.07
N ARG A 89 15.45 22.68 6.58
CA ARG A 89 16.51 22.76 5.57
C ARG A 89 15.93 23.07 4.18
N PRO A 90 16.61 23.89 3.37
CA PRO A 90 16.19 24.16 2.00
C PRO A 90 16.04 22.87 1.19
N LEU A 91 14.97 22.76 0.41
CA LEU A 91 14.67 21.57 -0.39
C LEU A 91 15.84 21.18 -1.31
N GLY A 92 16.54 22.17 -1.89
CA GLY A 92 17.71 21.93 -2.74
C GLY A 92 18.89 21.29 -2.02
N GLU A 93 19.05 21.53 -0.72
CA GLU A 93 20.06 20.86 0.11
C GLU A 93 19.69 19.41 0.38
N ILE A 94 18.42 19.16 0.70
CA ILE A 94 17.90 17.81 0.94
C ILE A 94 18.03 16.94 -0.33
N MET A 95 17.63 17.48 -1.49
CA MET A 95 17.67 16.78 -2.77
C MET A 95 19.11 16.43 -3.24
N ARG A 96 20.12 17.11 -2.76
CA ARG A 96 21.53 16.83 -3.08
C ARG A 96 22.17 15.79 -2.17
N GLN A 97 21.50 15.37 -1.12
CA GLN A 97 22.04 14.37 -0.21
C GLN A 97 22.08 12.99 -0.88
N PRO A 98 23.21 12.29 -0.92
CA PRO A 98 23.31 10.95 -1.51
C PRO A 98 22.28 9.97 -0.94
N THR A 99 22.05 10.02 0.37
CA THR A 99 21.05 9.18 1.05
C THR A 99 19.63 9.43 0.52
N PHE A 100 19.28 10.70 0.29
CA PHE A 100 17.97 11.07 -0.28
C PHE A 100 17.85 10.54 -1.72
N ILE A 101 18.89 10.74 -2.54
CA ILE A 101 18.89 10.29 -3.95
C ILE A 101 18.72 8.77 -4.03
N VAL A 102 19.49 8.02 -3.24
CA VAL A 102 19.40 6.55 -3.21
C VAL A 102 18.01 6.09 -2.75
N ALA A 103 17.48 6.69 -1.67
CA ALA A 103 16.16 6.35 -1.16
C ALA A 103 15.06 6.68 -2.18
N PHE A 104 15.14 7.84 -2.85
CA PHE A 104 14.19 8.26 -3.87
C PHE A 104 14.19 7.31 -5.09
N ILE A 105 15.38 6.97 -5.61
CA ILE A 105 15.51 6.05 -6.75
C ILE A 105 15.01 4.65 -6.38
N ALA A 106 15.40 4.13 -5.22
CA ALA A 106 14.95 2.82 -4.75
C ALA A 106 13.42 2.76 -4.58
N ALA A 107 12.83 3.81 -3.99
CA ALA A 107 11.38 3.92 -3.84
C ALA A 107 10.68 4.02 -5.21
N ALA A 108 11.21 4.82 -6.14
CA ALA A 108 10.63 4.97 -7.47
C ALA A 108 10.66 3.66 -8.25
N ILE A 109 11.79 2.96 -8.28
CA ILE A 109 11.92 1.65 -8.95
C ILE A 109 10.97 0.63 -8.34
N GLY A 110 10.94 0.52 -7.01
CA GLY A 110 10.03 -0.39 -6.30
C GLY A 110 8.57 -0.11 -6.59
N TYR A 111 8.18 1.16 -6.64
CA TYR A 111 6.81 1.57 -6.93
C TYR A 111 6.41 1.30 -8.39
N VAL A 112 7.31 1.53 -9.34
CA VAL A 112 7.09 1.21 -10.76
C VAL A 112 6.91 -0.28 -10.95
N ALA A 113 7.80 -1.10 -10.38
CA ALA A 113 7.72 -2.55 -10.47
C ALA A 113 6.41 -3.09 -9.85
N MET A 114 6.03 -2.58 -8.67
CA MET A 114 4.77 -2.94 -8.01
C MET A 114 3.56 -2.59 -8.88
N ASN A 115 3.49 -1.36 -9.40
CA ASN A 115 2.38 -0.93 -10.26
C ASN A 115 2.28 -1.75 -11.56
N LEU A 116 3.43 -2.07 -12.15
CA LEU A 116 3.48 -2.90 -13.36
C LEU A 116 2.89 -4.28 -13.07
N LEU A 117 3.31 -4.94 -12.00
CA LEU A 117 2.77 -6.24 -11.59
C LEU A 117 1.28 -6.18 -11.29
N MET A 118 0.83 -5.20 -10.50
CA MET A 118 -0.60 -5.04 -10.17
C MET A 118 -1.49 -4.78 -11.39
N THR A 119 -0.95 -4.16 -12.44
CA THR A 119 -1.71 -3.87 -13.66
C THR A 119 -1.61 -5.00 -14.67
N ALA A 120 -0.41 -5.55 -14.87
CA ALA A 120 -0.16 -6.59 -15.88
C ALA A 120 -0.76 -7.94 -15.48
N THR A 121 -0.71 -8.31 -14.20
CA THR A 121 -1.20 -9.62 -13.74
C THR A 121 -2.69 -9.85 -14.03
N PRO A 122 -3.64 -8.96 -13.70
CA PRO A 122 -5.05 -9.16 -14.04
C PRO A 122 -5.29 -9.24 -15.55
N ILE A 123 -4.54 -8.47 -16.32
CA ILE A 123 -4.63 -8.48 -17.78
C ILE A 123 -4.13 -9.81 -18.35
N ALA A 124 -2.96 -10.26 -17.90
CA ALA A 124 -2.38 -11.53 -18.32
C ALA A 124 -3.28 -12.73 -17.94
N MET A 125 -3.85 -12.73 -16.73
CA MET A 125 -4.79 -13.76 -16.28
C MET A 125 -6.06 -13.77 -17.13
N ARG A 126 -6.60 -12.59 -17.47
CA ARG A 126 -7.85 -12.47 -18.24
C ARG A 126 -7.67 -12.87 -19.70
N PHE A 127 -6.57 -12.49 -20.34
CA PHE A 127 -6.35 -12.66 -21.78
C PHE A 127 -5.36 -13.76 -22.15
N GLY A 128 -4.47 -14.15 -21.25
CA GLY A 128 -3.45 -15.19 -21.46
C GLY A 128 -3.76 -16.53 -20.82
N GLY A 129 -4.70 -16.59 -19.89
CA GLY A 129 -5.17 -17.79 -19.24
C GLY A 129 -6.68 -17.71 -19.01
N ASP A 130 -7.40 -18.84 -19.06
CA ASP A 130 -8.85 -18.92 -18.83
C ASP A 130 -9.22 -18.77 -17.34
N PHE A 131 -8.62 -17.78 -16.66
CA PHE A 131 -8.89 -17.52 -15.25
C PHE A 131 -10.16 -16.72 -15.05
N THR A 132 -10.88 -17.07 -13.99
CA THR A 132 -12.10 -16.36 -13.60
C THR A 132 -11.74 -15.03 -12.93
N PHE A 133 -12.74 -14.13 -12.83
CA PHE A 133 -12.59 -12.91 -12.04
C PHE A 133 -12.23 -13.19 -10.57
N ASN A 134 -12.78 -14.27 -9.99
CA ASN A 134 -12.50 -14.64 -8.62
C ASN A 134 -11.06 -15.09 -8.42
N ASP A 135 -10.48 -15.82 -9.39
CA ASP A 135 -9.07 -16.22 -9.34
C ASP A 135 -8.16 -14.98 -9.39
N THR A 136 -8.46 -14.05 -10.29
CA THR A 136 -7.73 -12.78 -10.41
C THR A 136 -7.84 -11.95 -9.14
N ALA A 137 -9.04 -11.83 -8.57
CA ALA A 137 -9.25 -11.10 -7.33
C ALA A 137 -8.50 -11.74 -6.16
N TRP A 138 -8.46 -13.06 -6.08
CA TRP A 138 -7.71 -13.81 -5.07
C TRP A 138 -6.19 -13.56 -5.18
N VAL A 139 -5.63 -13.57 -6.38
CA VAL A 139 -4.21 -13.26 -6.60
C VAL A 139 -3.87 -11.83 -6.18
N ILE A 140 -4.69 -10.86 -6.55
CA ILE A 140 -4.51 -9.46 -6.14
C ILE A 140 -4.62 -9.29 -4.62
N GLU A 141 -5.57 -9.97 -3.99
CA GLU A 141 -5.75 -9.97 -2.54
C GLU A 141 -4.49 -10.44 -1.81
N TRP A 142 -3.93 -11.59 -2.21
CA TRP A 142 -2.67 -12.09 -1.64
C TRP A 142 -1.47 -11.19 -1.95
N HIS A 143 -1.43 -10.59 -3.14
CA HIS A 143 -0.40 -9.61 -3.47
C HIS A 143 -0.45 -8.42 -2.50
N VAL A 144 -1.63 -7.87 -2.23
CA VAL A 144 -1.78 -6.72 -1.32
C VAL A 144 -1.49 -7.12 0.13
N VAL A 145 -1.91 -8.31 0.57
CA VAL A 145 -1.53 -8.86 1.88
C VAL A 145 -0.01 -8.98 1.98
N GLY A 146 0.64 -9.54 0.96
CA GLY A 146 2.11 -9.66 0.90
C GLY A 146 2.84 -8.32 0.92
N MET A 147 2.21 -7.26 0.42
CA MET A 147 2.76 -5.89 0.44
C MET A 147 2.73 -5.27 1.85
N PHE A 148 1.67 -5.51 2.62
CA PHE A 148 1.51 -4.90 3.95
C PHE A 148 2.02 -5.77 5.10
N ALA A 149 1.92 -7.09 5.01
CA ALA A 149 2.31 -8.02 6.08
C ALA A 149 3.78 -7.87 6.50
N PRO A 150 4.77 -7.73 5.59
CA PRO A 150 6.16 -7.51 5.98
C PRO A 150 6.38 -6.25 6.82
N GLY A 151 5.52 -5.24 6.68
CA GLY A 151 5.60 -3.98 7.44
C GLY A 151 5.62 -4.19 8.96
N PHE A 152 4.98 -5.25 9.46
CA PHE A 152 5.00 -5.58 10.90
C PHE A 152 6.39 -6.02 11.40
N PHE A 153 7.21 -6.60 10.54
CA PHE A 153 8.51 -7.17 10.89
C PHE A 153 9.68 -6.31 10.42
N THR A 154 9.46 -5.47 9.42
CA THR A 154 10.51 -4.65 8.78
C THR A 154 11.25 -3.77 9.79
N GLY A 155 10.55 -3.17 10.75
CA GLY A 155 11.18 -2.39 11.81
C GLY A 155 12.19 -3.19 12.65
N HIS A 156 11.85 -4.43 13.00
CA HIS A 156 12.74 -5.35 13.71
C HIS A 156 13.95 -5.74 12.88
N LEU A 157 13.74 -6.01 11.59
CA LEU A 157 14.81 -6.36 10.65
C LEU A 157 15.78 -5.20 10.45
N ILE A 158 15.26 -3.98 10.32
CA ILE A 158 16.06 -2.75 10.18
C ILE A 158 16.94 -2.55 11.43
N ASN A 159 16.36 -2.70 12.62
CA ASN A 159 17.10 -2.55 13.87
C ASN A 159 18.21 -3.60 14.01
N ARG A 160 17.99 -4.82 13.51
CA ARG A 160 18.95 -5.92 13.61
C ARG A 160 20.02 -5.90 12.51
N PHE A 161 19.66 -5.60 11.27
CA PHE A 161 20.52 -5.75 10.10
C PHE A 161 20.91 -4.43 9.42
N GLY A 162 20.25 -3.33 9.80
CA GLY A 162 20.43 -2.01 9.20
C GLY A 162 19.57 -1.82 7.92
N HIS A 163 19.38 -0.56 7.55
CA HIS A 163 18.50 -0.16 6.45
C HIS A 163 18.91 -0.72 5.08
N ILE A 164 20.22 -0.64 4.76
CA ILE A 164 20.73 -1.02 3.43
C ILE A 164 20.51 -2.50 3.15
N LYS A 165 20.82 -3.38 4.10
CA LYS A 165 20.63 -4.83 3.92
C LYS A 165 19.16 -5.19 3.73
N VAL A 166 18.26 -4.53 4.46
CA VAL A 166 16.83 -4.77 4.34
C VAL A 166 16.30 -4.29 2.98
N ILE A 167 16.75 -3.12 2.49
CA ILE A 167 16.39 -2.63 1.15
C ILE A 167 16.88 -3.57 0.06
N VAL A 168 18.14 -4.03 0.14
CA VAL A 168 18.71 -4.96 -0.83
C VAL A 168 17.96 -6.29 -0.82
N SER A 169 17.64 -6.84 0.35
CA SER A 169 16.85 -8.08 0.44
C SER A 169 15.46 -7.93 -0.15
N GLY A 170 14.80 -6.78 0.04
CA GLY A 170 13.53 -6.46 -0.61
C GLY A 170 13.65 -6.41 -2.15
N GLY A 171 14.73 -5.81 -2.66
CA GLY A 171 15.02 -5.80 -4.09
C GLY A 171 15.24 -7.22 -4.67
N LEU A 172 15.96 -8.08 -3.95
CA LEU A 172 16.17 -9.47 -4.36
C LEU A 172 14.86 -10.28 -4.36
N LEU A 173 14.00 -10.07 -3.37
CA LEU A 173 12.66 -10.69 -3.36
C LEU A 173 11.79 -10.23 -4.53
N LEU A 174 11.87 -8.95 -4.89
CA LEU A 174 11.16 -8.41 -6.05
C LEU A 174 11.68 -9.02 -7.36
N LEU A 175 13.00 -9.18 -7.52
CA LEU A 175 13.58 -9.88 -8.67
C LEU A 175 13.12 -11.33 -8.74
N LEU A 176 13.09 -12.02 -7.61
CA LEU A 176 12.60 -13.40 -7.54
C LEU A 176 11.13 -13.49 -7.95
N ALA A 177 10.30 -12.57 -7.49
CA ALA A 177 8.89 -12.50 -7.89
C ALA A 177 8.72 -12.30 -9.40
N ILE A 178 9.54 -11.42 -10.02
CA ILE A 178 9.53 -11.20 -11.47
C ILE A 178 9.94 -12.48 -12.22
N ILE A 179 11.01 -13.16 -11.77
CA ILE A 179 11.46 -14.41 -12.37
C ILE A 179 10.38 -15.48 -12.27
N THR A 180 9.71 -15.59 -11.13
CA THR A 180 8.60 -16.52 -10.93
C THR A 180 7.44 -16.21 -11.87
N ALA A 181 7.07 -14.93 -12.00
CA ALA A 181 6.01 -14.50 -12.92
C ALA A 181 6.34 -14.77 -14.40
N LEU A 182 7.62 -14.75 -14.78
CA LEU A 182 8.07 -15.09 -16.14
C LEU A 182 8.13 -16.60 -16.39
N SER A 183 8.14 -17.43 -15.37
CA SER A 183 8.28 -18.89 -15.51
C SER A 183 6.98 -19.61 -15.85
N GLY A 184 5.82 -18.96 -15.71
CA GLY A 184 4.54 -19.57 -16.06
C GLY A 184 3.31 -18.71 -15.77
N ILE A 185 2.17 -19.16 -16.27
CA ILE A 185 0.85 -18.53 -16.09
C ILE A 185 -0.06 -19.54 -15.38
N THR A 186 0.30 -19.98 -14.19
CA THR A 186 -0.58 -20.79 -13.33
C THR A 186 -0.86 -20.04 -12.04
N LEU A 187 -1.89 -20.44 -11.28
CA LEU A 187 -2.23 -19.82 -9.99
C LEU A 187 -1.08 -19.90 -8.96
N SER A 188 -0.10 -20.75 -9.19
CA SER A 188 1.08 -20.90 -8.32
C SER A 188 2.27 -20.01 -8.71
N HIS A 189 2.21 -19.34 -9.85
CA HIS A 189 3.23 -18.39 -10.33
C HIS A 189 2.79 -16.96 -10.12
#